data_8b4f2eaf03df19099757868242817f0b
#
_entry.id   8b4f2eaf03df19099757868242817f0b
#
_cell.length_a   1.000
_cell.length_b   1.000
_cell.length_c   1.000
_cell.angle_alpha   90.00
_cell.angle_beta   90.00
_cell.angle_gamma   90.00
#
_symmetry.space_group_name_H-M   'P 1'
#
loop_
_entity.id
_entity.type
_entity.pdbx_description
1 polymer ?
#
loop_
_entity_poly.entity_id
_entity_poly.type
_entity_poly.pdbx_seq_one_letter_code
_entity_poly.pdbx_strand_id
1 'polypeptide(L)'
;LANLKQLAQSLGLSITTVSRALDGYSDVSAATRKRVQEAADRAGYRPNASARRLRKQRAELVAVTLPSEPGHIGPLHFLDMLSGCAEHLAGAGLNLVIAPVPHGESELDMCRRFVDGHRVDAMLLVRTKRHDERVEFLQSRGFPFVTNGRTESAIQHPYIDGDGFSGFHAATMRFHRAGHRRIGHVGGPQDYFFAHVRRQGWEAAMTECGLATDLYVERMPTEQGGYEAALSLLGQPDRPTAMVCATDEMAIGVLRALREVDGGQSISVVGHDDLPIGAFTSPALSTMRMTGGNLGRSFASLLLRTIAGEPAEALQELHAIEFVDRDSHRLPPIAA
;
A
#
# COMPACT_ATOMS: atom_id res chain seq x y z
N LEU A 1 -18.01 36.86 13.95
CA LEU A 1 -18.21 35.41 14.14
C LEU A 1 -18.43 35.18 15.64
N ALA A 2 -19.55 34.53 15.99
CA ALA A 2 -19.84 34.16 17.39
C ALA A 2 -18.70 33.28 17.93
N ASN A 3 -18.29 33.51 19.15
CA ASN A 3 -17.30 32.67 19.83
C ASN A 3 -17.94 31.79 20.91
N LEU A 4 -17.25 30.78 21.39
CA LEU A 4 -17.75 29.81 22.39
C LEU A 4 -18.24 30.52 23.68
N LYS A 5 -17.58 31.61 24.10
CA LYS A 5 -17.95 32.39 25.29
C LYS A 5 -19.28 33.11 25.12
N GLN A 6 -19.50 33.73 23.92
CA GLN A 6 -20.78 34.39 23.61
C GLN A 6 -21.93 33.40 23.52
N LEU A 7 -21.70 32.21 22.92
CA LEU A 7 -22.68 31.13 22.84
C LEU A 7 -23.06 30.63 24.26
N ALA A 8 -22.07 30.45 25.14
CA ALA A 8 -22.30 30.05 26.53
C ALA A 8 -23.13 31.11 27.27
N GLN A 9 -22.80 32.38 27.12
CA GLN A 9 -23.55 33.49 27.73
C GLN A 9 -25.02 33.55 27.27
N SER A 10 -25.27 33.39 25.94
CA SER A 10 -26.63 33.42 25.39
C SER A 10 -27.52 32.28 25.88
N LEU A 11 -26.92 31.18 26.33
CA LEU A 11 -27.60 29.99 26.83
C LEU A 11 -27.70 29.94 28.33
N GLY A 12 -27.04 30.84 29.07
CA GLY A 12 -26.91 30.80 30.53
C GLY A 12 -26.17 29.58 31.03
N LEU A 13 -25.21 29.05 30.23
CA LEU A 13 -24.43 27.86 30.55
C LEU A 13 -22.95 28.18 30.71
N SER A 14 -22.22 27.31 31.38
CA SER A 14 -20.75 27.43 31.43
C SER A 14 -20.12 27.12 30.07
N ILE A 15 -18.98 27.74 29.78
CA ILE A 15 -18.19 27.44 28.53
C ILE A 15 -17.88 25.94 28.48
N THR A 16 -17.58 25.32 29.63
CA THR A 16 -17.30 23.88 29.72
C THR A 16 -18.52 23.05 29.34
N THR A 17 -19.72 23.40 29.85
CA THR A 17 -20.95 22.68 29.51
C THR A 17 -21.29 22.77 28.03
N VAL A 18 -21.19 23.98 27.44
CA VAL A 18 -21.42 24.17 25.99
C VAL A 18 -20.42 23.40 25.15
N SER A 19 -19.14 23.44 25.52
CA SER A 19 -18.12 22.67 24.84
C SER A 19 -18.37 21.15 24.89
N ARG A 20 -18.70 20.61 26.06
CA ARG A 20 -19.01 19.19 26.24
C ARG A 20 -20.28 18.77 25.49
N ALA A 21 -21.29 19.64 25.46
CA ALA A 21 -22.49 19.42 24.66
C ALA A 21 -22.21 19.33 23.17
N LEU A 22 -21.38 20.22 22.64
CA LEU A 22 -20.96 20.23 21.20
C LEU A 22 -20.07 19.04 20.85
N ASP A 23 -19.26 18.54 21.80
CA ASP A 23 -18.39 17.38 21.61
C ASP A 23 -19.12 16.03 21.86
N GLY A 24 -20.40 16.05 22.21
CA GLY A 24 -21.21 14.84 22.36
C GLY A 24 -20.99 14.05 23.67
N TYR A 25 -20.38 14.62 24.69
CA TYR A 25 -20.13 13.93 25.98
C TYR A 25 -21.41 13.41 26.61
N SER A 26 -21.36 12.20 27.18
CA SER A 26 -22.52 11.50 27.74
C SER A 26 -23.05 12.10 29.02
N ASP A 27 -22.24 12.86 29.75
CA ASP A 27 -22.62 13.56 31.00
C ASP A 27 -23.43 14.84 30.77
N VAL A 28 -23.65 15.24 29.50
CA VAL A 28 -24.57 16.32 29.14
C VAL A 28 -25.89 15.71 28.65
N SER A 29 -27.00 16.15 29.30
CA SER A 29 -28.34 15.65 28.94
C SER A 29 -28.66 15.86 27.42
N ALA A 30 -29.44 14.95 26.86
CA ALA A 30 -29.87 15.06 25.45
C ALA A 30 -30.59 16.38 25.14
N ALA A 31 -31.42 16.87 26.12
CA ALA A 31 -32.13 18.14 26.00
C ALA A 31 -31.15 19.34 25.93
N THR A 32 -30.14 19.35 26.81
CA THR A 32 -29.12 20.42 26.84
C THR A 32 -28.29 20.37 25.55
N ARG A 33 -27.92 19.16 25.09
CA ARG A 33 -27.15 18.98 23.84
C ARG A 33 -27.91 19.53 22.65
N LYS A 34 -29.20 19.19 22.49
CA LYS A 34 -30.06 19.70 21.43
C LYS A 34 -30.15 21.21 21.47
N ARG A 35 -30.41 21.80 22.67
CA ARG A 35 -30.50 23.25 22.84
C ARG A 35 -29.23 24.01 22.50
N VAL A 36 -28.05 23.42 22.82
CA VAL A 36 -26.74 24.00 22.49
C VAL A 36 -26.49 23.90 20.97
N GLN A 37 -26.80 22.76 20.33
CA GLN A 37 -26.64 22.58 18.91
C GLN A 37 -27.48 23.56 18.10
N GLU A 38 -28.77 23.71 18.43
CA GLU A 38 -29.68 24.66 17.77
C GLU A 38 -29.23 26.12 17.93
N ALA A 39 -28.66 26.47 19.08
CA ALA A 39 -28.11 27.80 19.31
C ALA A 39 -26.82 28.03 18.51
N ALA A 40 -25.94 27.03 18.41
CA ALA A 40 -24.73 27.09 17.61
C ALA A 40 -25.06 27.29 16.14
N ASP A 41 -26.02 26.53 15.61
CA ASP A 41 -26.47 26.61 14.22
C ASP A 41 -27.06 28.00 13.90
N ARG A 42 -27.94 28.53 14.79
CA ARG A 42 -28.50 29.89 14.64
C ARG A 42 -27.45 30.99 14.70
N ALA A 43 -26.43 30.83 15.52
CA ALA A 43 -25.33 31.81 15.68
C ALA A 43 -24.25 31.66 14.58
N GLY A 44 -24.35 30.66 13.69
CA GLY A 44 -23.31 30.33 12.72
C GLY A 44 -21.98 29.92 13.41
N TYR A 45 -22.05 29.46 14.66
CA TYR A 45 -20.88 29.05 15.41
C TYR A 45 -20.46 27.65 15.00
N ARG A 46 -19.21 27.51 14.57
CA ARG A 46 -18.58 26.21 14.37
C ARG A 46 -17.44 26.03 15.39
N PRO A 47 -17.39 24.90 16.12
CA PRO A 47 -16.28 24.62 17.02
C PRO A 47 -14.94 24.74 16.29
N ASN A 48 -13.98 25.40 16.91
CA ASN A 48 -12.61 25.47 16.36
C ASN A 48 -11.97 24.09 16.45
N ALA A 49 -11.76 23.45 15.29
CA ALA A 49 -11.17 22.12 15.21
C ALA A 49 -9.78 22.07 15.86
N SER A 50 -8.96 23.11 15.71
CA SER A 50 -7.62 23.17 16.33
C SER A 50 -7.69 23.21 17.85
N ALA A 51 -8.62 23.98 18.43
CA ALA A 51 -8.80 24.03 19.88
C ALA A 51 -9.37 22.71 20.43
N ARG A 52 -10.21 22.02 19.65
CA ARG A 52 -10.73 20.68 19.99
C ARG A 52 -9.62 19.63 19.99
N ARG A 53 -8.78 19.61 18.93
CA ARG A 53 -7.63 18.72 18.81
C ARG A 53 -6.64 18.89 19.96
N LEU A 54 -6.29 20.14 20.26
CA LEU A 54 -5.39 20.46 21.39
C LEU A 54 -5.91 19.92 22.72
N ARG A 55 -7.23 20.05 22.97
CA ARG A 55 -7.85 19.56 24.20
C ARG A 55 -7.94 18.04 24.26
N LYS A 56 -8.20 17.37 23.13
CA LYS A 56 -8.26 15.91 23.02
C LYS A 56 -6.88 15.27 22.92
N GLN A 57 -5.82 16.04 22.74
CA GLN A 57 -4.46 15.57 22.43
C GLN A 57 -4.44 14.58 21.25
N ARG A 58 -5.34 14.79 20.26
CA ARG A 58 -5.45 13.99 19.05
C ARG A 58 -5.44 14.87 17.82
N ALA A 59 -4.69 14.44 16.81
CA ALA A 59 -4.61 15.13 15.52
C ALA A 59 -5.86 14.88 14.65
N GLU A 60 -6.58 13.79 14.90
CA GLU A 60 -7.68 13.26 14.07
C GLU A 60 -7.20 12.99 12.62
N LEU A 61 -5.94 12.58 12.48
CA LEU A 61 -5.26 12.34 11.20
C LEU A 61 -4.48 11.02 11.21
N VAL A 62 -4.53 10.31 10.10
CA VAL A 62 -3.62 9.21 9.75
C VAL A 62 -2.79 9.65 8.56
N ALA A 63 -1.47 9.47 8.57
CA ALA A 63 -0.61 9.81 7.44
C ALA A 63 -0.13 8.59 6.67
N VAL A 64 0.00 8.77 5.35
CA VAL A 64 0.74 7.88 4.45
C VAL A 64 1.87 8.69 3.84
N THR A 65 3.11 8.24 4.00
CA THR A 65 4.26 8.86 3.32
C THR A 65 4.48 8.22 1.97
N LEU A 66 4.76 9.02 0.95
CA LEU A 66 5.07 8.56 -0.40
C LEU A 66 6.36 9.21 -0.90
N PRO A 67 7.29 8.45 -1.49
CA PRO A 67 8.47 9.03 -2.14
C PRO A 67 8.06 9.97 -3.27
N SER A 68 8.75 11.12 -3.39
CA SER A 68 8.48 12.14 -4.43
C SER A 68 9.30 11.94 -5.70
N GLU A 69 9.78 10.75 -5.97
CA GLU A 69 10.54 10.50 -7.20
C GLU A 69 9.62 10.51 -8.43
N PRO A 70 10.06 11.15 -9.55
CA PRO A 70 9.29 11.13 -10.78
C PRO A 70 8.97 9.70 -11.24
N GLY A 71 7.71 9.44 -11.61
CA GLY A 71 7.26 8.10 -12.00
C GLY A 71 6.84 7.19 -10.83
N HIS A 72 6.92 7.67 -9.58
CA HIS A 72 6.52 6.92 -8.38
C HIS A 72 5.19 7.39 -7.79
N ILE A 73 4.36 8.07 -8.54
CA ILE A 73 2.95 8.21 -8.16
C ILE A 73 2.39 6.81 -8.24
N GLY A 74 2.14 6.22 -7.07
CA GLY A 74 1.73 4.84 -6.93
C GLY A 74 0.63 4.44 -7.91
N PRO A 75 0.59 3.17 -8.30
CA PRO A 75 -0.36 2.65 -9.27
C PRO A 75 -1.80 3.00 -8.90
N LEU A 76 -2.68 3.06 -9.87
CA LEU A 76 -4.10 3.44 -9.67
C LEU A 76 -4.80 2.61 -8.58
N HIS A 77 -4.42 1.32 -8.41
CA HIS A 77 -4.97 0.48 -7.34
C HIS A 77 -4.61 0.98 -5.93
N PHE A 78 -3.48 1.68 -5.77
CA PHE A 78 -3.09 2.28 -4.51
C PHE A 78 -4.03 3.44 -4.14
N LEU A 79 -4.51 4.20 -5.12
CA LEU A 79 -5.52 5.24 -4.91
C LEU A 79 -6.87 4.63 -4.49
N ASP A 80 -7.28 3.51 -5.06
CA ASP A 80 -8.49 2.79 -4.65
C ASP A 80 -8.39 2.29 -3.21
N MET A 81 -7.22 1.72 -2.85
CA MET A 81 -6.93 1.32 -1.47
C MET A 81 -7.00 2.51 -0.50
N LEU A 82 -6.35 3.64 -0.85
CA LEU A 82 -6.38 4.86 -0.04
C LEU A 82 -7.79 5.44 0.08
N SER A 83 -8.57 5.41 -1.00
CA SER A 83 -9.96 5.88 -1.00
C SER A 83 -10.84 5.06 -0.07
N GLY A 84 -10.76 3.72 -0.16
CA GLY A 84 -11.47 2.82 0.75
C GLY A 84 -11.02 2.97 2.22
N CYS A 85 -9.73 3.22 2.44
CA CYS A 85 -9.18 3.49 3.76
C CYS A 85 -9.72 4.82 4.32
N ALA A 86 -9.69 5.90 3.53
CA ALA A 86 -10.19 7.21 3.92
C ALA A 86 -11.69 7.20 4.25
N GLU A 87 -12.50 6.52 3.44
CA GLU A 87 -13.94 6.37 3.67
C GLU A 87 -14.24 5.71 5.02
N HIS A 88 -13.53 4.63 5.34
CA HIS A 88 -13.75 3.90 6.59
C HIS A 88 -13.22 4.69 7.81
N LEU A 89 -12.06 5.34 7.72
CA LEU A 89 -11.51 6.21 8.75
C LEU A 89 -12.41 7.41 9.05
N ALA A 90 -13.04 7.99 8.02
CA ALA A 90 -13.97 9.11 8.18
C ALA A 90 -15.16 8.76 9.08
N GLY A 91 -15.66 7.51 9.02
CA GLY A 91 -16.68 6.99 9.92
C GLY A 91 -16.26 6.99 11.41
N ALA A 92 -14.96 6.90 11.69
CA ALA A 92 -14.37 7.00 13.02
C ALA A 92 -13.90 8.43 13.38
N GLY A 93 -14.16 9.43 12.54
CA GLY A 93 -13.74 10.82 12.74
C GLY A 93 -12.27 11.10 12.48
N LEU A 94 -11.58 10.20 11.75
CA LEU A 94 -10.20 10.38 11.31
C LEU A 94 -10.15 10.72 9.83
N ASN A 95 -9.15 11.51 9.42
CA ASN A 95 -8.89 11.79 8.02
C ASN A 95 -7.56 11.16 7.60
N LEU A 96 -7.49 10.70 6.35
CA LEU A 96 -6.26 10.23 5.74
C LEU A 96 -5.54 11.39 5.04
N VAL A 97 -4.26 11.56 5.31
CA VAL A 97 -3.39 12.56 4.68
C VAL A 97 -2.29 11.85 3.91
N ILE A 98 -2.20 12.12 2.62
CA ILE A 98 -1.09 11.68 1.79
C ILE A 98 -0.01 12.75 1.85
N ALA A 99 1.18 12.36 2.28
CA ALA A 99 2.32 13.25 2.46
C ALA A 99 3.47 12.86 1.52
N PRO A 100 3.59 13.51 0.36
CA PRO A 100 4.77 13.34 -0.47
C PRO A 100 6.02 13.77 0.28
N VAL A 101 7.06 12.93 0.23
CA VAL A 101 8.35 13.25 0.85
C VAL A 101 9.11 14.22 -0.05
N PRO A 102 9.51 15.41 0.41
CA PRO A 102 10.24 16.37 -0.41
C PRO A 102 11.53 15.78 -0.97
N HIS A 103 11.95 16.26 -2.14
CA HIS A 103 13.21 15.84 -2.75
C HIS A 103 14.39 16.13 -1.81
N GLY A 104 15.26 15.13 -1.60
CA GLY A 104 16.41 15.22 -0.70
C GLY A 104 16.11 14.93 0.78
N GLU A 105 14.86 14.70 1.14
CA GLU A 105 14.48 14.21 2.48
C GLU A 105 14.23 12.68 2.46
N SER A 106 14.38 12.05 3.62
CA SER A 106 14.02 10.63 3.78
C SER A 106 12.59 10.46 4.29
N GLU A 107 11.97 9.32 3.99
CA GLU A 107 10.68 8.97 4.58
C GLU A 107 10.76 8.89 6.11
N LEU A 108 11.90 8.48 6.67
CA LEU A 108 12.13 8.47 8.11
C LEU A 108 12.08 9.87 8.72
N ASP A 109 12.65 10.88 8.07
CA ASP A 109 12.60 12.27 8.57
C ASP A 109 11.18 12.82 8.52
N MET A 110 10.39 12.42 7.52
CA MET A 110 8.97 12.73 7.46
C MET A 110 8.21 12.05 8.63
N CYS A 111 8.49 10.77 8.92
CA CYS A 111 7.91 10.07 10.08
C CYS A 111 8.25 10.80 11.38
N ARG A 112 9.51 11.18 11.58
CA ARG A 112 9.95 11.96 12.75
C ARG A 112 9.17 13.27 12.89
N ARG A 113 9.03 14.03 11.81
CA ARG A 113 8.27 15.29 11.82
C ARG A 113 6.80 15.11 12.22
N PHE A 114 6.18 14.03 11.76
CA PHE A 114 4.79 13.76 12.11
C PHE A 114 4.63 13.34 13.57
N VAL A 115 5.48 12.42 14.03
CA VAL A 115 5.41 11.86 15.40
C VAL A 115 5.83 12.89 16.45
N ASP A 116 7.03 13.47 16.30
CA ASP A 116 7.57 14.43 17.27
C ASP A 116 6.76 15.74 17.29
N GLY A 117 6.14 16.10 16.17
CA GLY A 117 5.24 17.26 16.07
C GLY A 117 3.79 16.99 16.47
N HIS A 118 3.44 15.79 16.92
CA HIS A 118 2.06 15.37 17.24
C HIS A 118 1.04 15.72 16.14
N ARG A 119 1.46 15.54 14.88
CA ARG A 119 0.67 15.95 13.70
C ARG A 119 -0.31 14.90 13.21
N VAL A 120 -0.14 13.66 13.64
CA VAL A 120 -0.96 12.50 13.27
C VAL A 120 -1.14 11.58 14.46
N ASP A 121 -2.18 10.74 14.43
CA ASP A 121 -2.49 9.76 15.48
C ASP A 121 -2.00 8.36 15.10
N ALA A 122 -1.79 8.09 13.82
CA ALA A 122 -1.24 6.84 13.30
C ALA A 122 -0.61 7.04 11.92
N MET A 123 0.15 6.04 11.47
CA MET A 123 0.74 6.02 10.13
C MET A 123 0.43 4.72 9.39
N LEU A 124 0.20 4.81 8.08
CA LEU A 124 0.21 3.68 7.16
C LEU A 124 1.51 3.75 6.36
N LEU A 125 2.37 2.74 6.53
CA LEU A 125 3.61 2.61 5.78
C LEU A 125 3.41 1.70 4.58
N VAL A 126 3.93 2.12 3.45
CA VAL A 126 3.90 1.35 2.19
C VAL A 126 5.33 1.11 1.70
N ARG A 127 5.50 0.16 0.79
CA ARG A 127 6.84 -0.20 0.23
C ARG A 127 7.84 -0.50 1.34
N THR A 128 7.48 -1.42 2.21
CA THR A 128 8.33 -1.83 3.33
C THR A 128 9.64 -2.43 2.84
N LYS A 129 10.71 -2.06 3.53
CA LYS A 129 12.02 -2.69 3.37
C LYS A 129 12.14 -3.90 4.28
N ARG A 130 13.09 -4.80 3.99
CA ARG A 130 13.43 -5.92 4.85
C ARG A 130 13.83 -5.42 6.25
N HIS A 131 14.74 -4.47 6.29
CA HIS A 131 15.13 -3.71 7.50
C HIS A 131 14.62 -2.28 7.31
N ASP A 132 13.49 -1.96 7.93
CA ASP A 132 12.81 -0.69 7.69
C ASP A 132 12.97 0.24 8.89
N GLU A 133 13.84 1.23 8.74
CA GLU A 133 14.12 2.23 9.78
C GLU A 133 12.88 2.99 10.26
N ARG A 134 11.83 3.12 9.41
CA ARG A 134 10.56 3.75 9.78
C ARG A 134 9.82 2.88 10.78
N VAL A 135 9.79 1.55 10.55
CA VAL A 135 9.18 0.57 11.45
C VAL A 135 9.92 0.58 12.80
N GLU A 136 11.24 0.49 12.80
CA GLU A 136 12.07 0.53 14.01
C GLU A 136 11.83 1.82 14.81
N PHE A 137 11.79 2.96 14.13
CA PHE A 137 11.52 4.26 14.75
C PHE A 137 10.13 4.29 15.42
N LEU A 138 9.08 3.93 14.68
CA LEU A 138 7.70 3.96 15.20
C LEU A 138 7.51 2.99 16.36
N GLN A 139 8.10 1.80 16.29
CA GLN A 139 8.13 0.82 17.39
C GLN A 139 8.83 1.39 18.64
N SER A 140 10.00 2.03 18.47
CA SER A 140 10.75 2.63 19.59
C SER A 140 9.96 3.73 20.31
N ARG A 141 9.01 4.37 19.61
CA ARG A 141 8.15 5.43 20.13
C ARG A 141 6.80 4.90 20.67
N GLY A 142 6.52 3.61 20.52
CA GLY A 142 5.19 3.05 20.81
C GLY A 142 4.09 3.74 19.98
N PHE A 143 4.43 4.24 18.78
CA PHE A 143 3.52 5.01 17.95
C PHE A 143 2.67 4.08 17.08
N PRO A 144 1.32 4.30 16.98
CA PRO A 144 0.45 3.44 16.19
C PRO A 144 0.77 3.49 14.69
N PHE A 145 0.97 2.34 14.07
CA PHE A 145 1.16 2.22 12.63
C PHE A 145 0.74 0.85 12.11
N VAL A 146 0.46 0.78 10.83
CA VAL A 146 0.21 -0.46 10.07
C VAL A 146 1.07 -0.43 8.81
N THR A 147 1.57 -1.58 8.36
CA THR A 147 2.34 -1.65 7.11
C THR A 147 1.58 -2.37 6.01
N ASN A 148 1.72 -1.90 4.78
CA ASN A 148 1.40 -2.64 3.58
C ASN A 148 2.66 -3.42 3.16
N GLY A 149 2.69 -4.69 3.51
CA GLY A 149 3.84 -5.56 3.41
C GLY A 149 4.53 -5.82 4.75
N ARG A 150 5.19 -6.97 4.87
CA ARG A 150 5.98 -7.39 6.02
C ARG A 150 7.37 -6.75 6.02
N THR A 151 8.12 -6.98 7.10
CA THR A 151 9.54 -6.68 7.25
C THR A 151 10.25 -7.86 7.91
N GLU A 152 11.58 -7.80 8.02
CA GLU A 152 12.41 -8.73 8.82
C GLU A 152 12.69 -8.16 10.22
N SER A 153 11.83 -7.26 10.72
CA SER A 153 11.95 -6.74 12.08
C SER A 153 11.83 -7.87 13.11
N ALA A 154 12.70 -7.83 14.12
CA ALA A 154 12.64 -8.77 15.25
C ALA A 154 11.40 -8.57 16.13
N ILE A 155 10.82 -7.37 16.11
CA ILE A 155 9.61 -7.01 16.85
C ILE A 155 8.42 -7.08 15.90
N GLN A 156 7.40 -7.82 16.30
CA GLN A 156 6.17 -7.94 15.51
C GLN A 156 5.44 -6.60 15.43
N HIS A 157 4.82 -6.35 14.29
CA HIS A 157 4.00 -5.16 14.05
C HIS A 157 2.75 -5.50 13.22
N PRO A 158 1.71 -4.66 13.25
CA PRO A 158 0.53 -4.83 12.41
C PRO A 158 0.86 -4.70 10.92
N TYR A 159 0.35 -5.64 10.11
CA TYR A 159 0.52 -5.58 8.66
C TYR A 159 -0.63 -6.24 7.89
N ILE A 160 -0.78 -5.87 6.63
CA ILE A 160 -1.46 -6.64 5.59
C ILE A 160 -0.45 -6.91 4.48
N ASP A 161 -0.30 -8.17 4.09
CA ASP A 161 0.62 -8.57 3.02
C ASP A 161 0.04 -9.71 2.18
N GLY A 162 0.49 -9.83 0.94
CA GLY A 162 0.24 -10.99 0.10
C GLY A 162 1.33 -12.06 0.25
N ASP A 163 0.97 -13.33 0.18
CA ASP A 163 1.98 -14.41 0.14
C ASP A 163 2.70 -14.44 -1.22
N GLY A 164 3.61 -13.46 -1.40
CA GLY A 164 4.39 -13.30 -2.61
C GLY A 164 5.26 -14.52 -2.94
N PHE A 165 5.77 -15.22 -1.92
CA PHE A 165 6.54 -16.45 -2.15
C PHE A 165 5.68 -17.50 -2.86
N SER A 166 4.54 -17.87 -2.29
CA SER A 166 3.66 -18.88 -2.86
C SER A 166 3.09 -18.46 -4.21
N GLY A 167 2.74 -17.18 -4.38
CA GLY A 167 2.23 -16.65 -5.65
C GLY A 167 3.25 -16.76 -6.79
N PHE A 168 4.49 -16.35 -6.56
CA PHE A 168 5.56 -16.40 -7.58
C PHE A 168 6.04 -17.82 -7.84
N HIS A 169 6.08 -18.66 -6.82
CA HIS A 169 6.31 -20.10 -7.00
C HIS A 169 5.25 -20.71 -7.92
N ALA A 170 3.96 -20.49 -7.61
CA ALA A 170 2.86 -21.05 -8.39
C ALA A 170 2.83 -20.54 -9.84
N ALA A 171 3.11 -19.25 -10.08
CA ALA A 171 3.17 -18.66 -11.42
C ALA A 171 4.32 -19.27 -12.25
N THR A 172 5.50 -19.46 -11.64
CA THR A 172 6.66 -20.09 -12.29
C THR A 172 6.38 -21.56 -12.61
N MET A 173 5.78 -22.31 -11.68
CA MET A 173 5.35 -23.69 -11.90
C MET A 173 4.29 -23.79 -13.00
N ARG A 174 3.40 -22.80 -13.15
CA ARG A 174 2.42 -22.73 -14.23
C ARG A 174 3.12 -22.62 -15.59
N PHE A 175 4.11 -21.76 -15.74
CA PHE A 175 4.92 -21.67 -16.95
C PHE A 175 5.68 -22.97 -17.23
N HIS A 176 6.27 -23.58 -16.21
CA HIS A 176 6.94 -24.88 -16.39
C HIS A 176 5.99 -25.96 -16.90
N ARG A 177 4.78 -26.08 -16.32
CA ARG A 177 3.75 -27.04 -16.75
C ARG A 177 3.24 -26.76 -18.18
N ALA A 178 3.24 -25.48 -18.60
CA ALA A 178 2.93 -25.09 -19.97
C ALA A 178 4.07 -25.43 -20.97
N GLY A 179 5.21 -25.93 -20.49
CA GLY A 179 6.33 -26.38 -21.32
C GLY A 179 7.51 -25.40 -21.38
N HIS A 180 7.42 -24.22 -20.73
CA HIS A 180 8.56 -23.30 -20.65
C HIS A 180 9.70 -23.92 -19.83
N ARG A 181 10.94 -23.72 -20.29
CA ARG A 181 12.16 -24.18 -19.59
C ARG A 181 13.13 -23.03 -19.30
N ARG A 182 13.03 -21.94 -20.05
CA ARG A 182 13.77 -20.70 -19.86
C ARG A 182 12.79 -19.65 -19.35
N ILE A 183 12.69 -19.53 -18.02
CA ILE A 183 11.72 -18.64 -17.34
C ILE A 183 12.51 -17.57 -16.61
N GLY A 184 12.42 -16.33 -17.09
CA GLY A 184 13.10 -15.17 -16.48
C GLY A 184 12.29 -14.56 -15.34
N HIS A 185 12.99 -13.85 -14.45
CA HIS A 185 12.38 -13.00 -13.42
C HIS A 185 12.87 -11.57 -13.55
N VAL A 186 11.90 -10.66 -13.72
CA VAL A 186 12.11 -9.21 -13.69
C VAL A 186 11.77 -8.71 -12.29
N GLY A 187 12.80 -8.56 -11.45
CA GLY A 187 12.67 -8.26 -10.03
C GLY A 187 12.89 -6.80 -9.67
N GLY A 188 12.39 -6.41 -8.49
CA GLY A 188 12.69 -5.12 -7.86
C GLY A 188 13.92 -5.18 -6.96
N PRO A 189 14.38 -4.01 -6.40
CA PRO A 189 15.48 -3.94 -5.46
C PRO A 189 15.26 -4.85 -4.25
N GLN A 190 16.28 -5.64 -3.90
CA GLN A 190 16.19 -6.71 -2.90
C GLN A 190 16.15 -6.20 -1.45
N ASP A 191 16.29 -4.91 -1.23
CA ASP A 191 16.02 -4.28 0.07
C ASP A 191 14.51 -4.14 0.35
N TYR A 192 13.66 -4.11 -0.68
CA TYR A 192 12.20 -4.22 -0.49
C TYR A 192 11.79 -5.64 -0.15
N PHE A 193 10.99 -5.80 0.90
CA PHE A 193 10.55 -7.11 1.36
C PHE A 193 9.78 -7.87 0.27
N PHE A 194 8.84 -7.21 -0.41
CA PHE A 194 8.06 -7.85 -1.48
C PHE A 194 8.95 -8.38 -2.61
N ALA A 195 9.97 -7.63 -3.03
CA ALA A 195 10.86 -8.03 -4.12
C ALA A 195 11.69 -9.26 -3.74
N HIS A 196 12.16 -9.28 -2.49
CA HIS A 196 12.93 -10.39 -1.95
C HIS A 196 12.11 -11.69 -1.92
N VAL A 197 10.92 -11.68 -1.33
CA VAL A 197 10.10 -12.90 -1.21
C VAL A 197 9.57 -13.39 -2.56
N ARG A 198 9.27 -12.48 -3.48
CA ARG A 198 8.84 -12.82 -4.86
C ARG A 198 9.96 -13.50 -5.62
N ARG A 199 11.18 -12.99 -5.52
CA ARG A 199 12.38 -13.64 -6.08
C ARG A 199 12.59 -15.02 -5.50
N GLN A 200 12.53 -15.18 -4.17
CA GLN A 200 12.65 -16.47 -3.52
C GLN A 200 11.62 -17.49 -4.02
N GLY A 201 10.37 -17.08 -4.23
CA GLY A 201 9.33 -17.95 -4.79
C GLY A 201 9.66 -18.43 -6.20
N TRP A 202 10.14 -17.53 -7.07
CA TRP A 202 10.61 -17.88 -8.41
C TRP A 202 11.83 -18.83 -8.37
N GLU A 203 12.86 -18.51 -7.59
CA GLU A 203 14.07 -19.34 -7.43
C GLU A 203 13.75 -20.76 -6.92
N ALA A 204 12.84 -20.84 -5.93
CA ALA A 204 12.41 -22.12 -5.39
C ALA A 204 11.72 -22.99 -6.46
N ALA A 205 10.81 -22.44 -7.24
CA ALA A 205 10.13 -23.15 -8.32
C ALA A 205 11.12 -23.58 -9.44
N MET A 206 12.05 -22.71 -9.82
CA MET A 206 13.08 -23.04 -10.81
C MET A 206 13.96 -24.21 -10.32
N THR A 207 14.37 -24.16 -9.06
CA THR A 207 15.18 -25.22 -8.42
C THR A 207 14.41 -26.54 -8.34
N GLU A 208 13.14 -26.52 -7.95
CA GLU A 208 12.26 -27.69 -7.91
C GLU A 208 12.12 -28.36 -9.27
N CYS A 209 12.11 -27.54 -10.35
CA CYS A 209 12.03 -28.03 -11.72
C CYS A 209 13.40 -28.42 -12.34
N GLY A 210 14.50 -28.27 -11.61
CA GLY A 210 15.86 -28.50 -12.13
C GLY A 210 16.27 -27.49 -13.21
N LEU A 211 15.72 -26.27 -13.19
CA LEU A 211 15.99 -25.21 -14.17
C LEU A 211 17.01 -24.20 -13.60
N ALA A 212 17.77 -23.57 -14.51
CA ALA A 212 18.73 -22.54 -14.14
C ALA A 212 18.05 -21.23 -13.74
N THR A 213 18.64 -20.51 -12.78
CA THR A 213 18.15 -19.22 -12.23
C THR A 213 18.95 -18.01 -12.76
N ASP A 214 19.61 -18.16 -13.90
CA ASP A 214 20.49 -17.17 -14.52
C ASP A 214 19.76 -16.01 -15.19
N LEU A 215 18.47 -16.16 -15.49
CA LEU A 215 17.63 -15.15 -16.14
C LEU A 215 16.94 -14.24 -15.11
N TYR A 216 17.72 -13.59 -14.26
CA TYR A 216 17.26 -12.61 -13.27
C TYR A 216 17.83 -11.23 -13.55
N VAL A 217 16.98 -10.22 -13.57
CA VAL A 217 17.40 -8.82 -13.68
C VAL A 217 16.65 -7.96 -12.66
N GLU A 218 17.39 -7.17 -11.89
CA GLU A 218 16.88 -6.25 -10.91
C GLU A 218 16.83 -4.82 -11.48
N ARG A 219 15.65 -4.16 -11.38
CA ARG A 219 15.42 -2.75 -11.72
C ARG A 219 14.41 -2.14 -10.76
N MET A 220 14.29 -0.82 -10.77
CA MET A 220 13.20 -0.13 -10.06
C MET A 220 11.84 -0.63 -10.56
N PRO A 221 10.84 -0.81 -9.67
CA PRO A 221 9.52 -1.33 -10.01
C PRO A 221 8.67 -0.27 -10.74
N THR A 222 9.11 0.09 -11.92
CA THR A 222 8.49 1.06 -12.84
C THR A 222 8.37 0.45 -14.24
N GLU A 223 7.54 1.06 -15.07
CA GLU A 223 7.42 0.67 -16.49
C GLU A 223 8.79 0.75 -17.19
N GLN A 224 9.54 1.83 -16.99
CA GLN A 224 10.87 2.00 -17.57
C GLN A 224 11.86 0.93 -17.07
N GLY A 225 11.82 0.60 -15.77
CA GLY A 225 12.66 -0.47 -15.22
C GLY A 225 12.34 -1.85 -15.82
N GLY A 226 11.07 -2.13 -16.04
CA GLY A 226 10.63 -3.35 -16.72
C GLY A 226 11.09 -3.42 -18.18
N TYR A 227 11.00 -2.30 -18.91
CA TYR A 227 11.49 -2.18 -20.27
C TYR A 227 13.00 -2.46 -20.38
N GLU A 228 13.82 -1.82 -19.53
CA GLU A 228 15.27 -2.00 -19.50
C GLU A 228 15.67 -3.43 -19.11
N ALA A 229 14.96 -4.03 -18.15
CA ALA A 229 15.18 -5.42 -17.76
C ALA A 229 14.89 -6.38 -18.91
N ALA A 230 13.79 -6.15 -19.63
CA ALA A 230 13.44 -6.96 -20.79
C ALA A 230 14.50 -6.89 -21.88
N LEU A 231 14.98 -5.70 -22.23
CA LEU A 231 16.07 -5.56 -23.22
C LEU A 231 17.34 -6.32 -22.80
N SER A 232 17.68 -6.26 -21.50
CA SER A 232 18.83 -7.00 -20.95
C SER A 232 18.67 -8.52 -21.09
N LEU A 233 17.47 -9.05 -20.80
CA LEU A 233 17.18 -10.49 -20.91
C LEU A 233 17.08 -10.95 -22.38
N LEU A 234 16.51 -10.13 -23.26
CA LEU A 234 16.36 -10.42 -24.68
C LEU A 234 17.69 -10.39 -25.43
N GLY A 235 18.67 -9.63 -24.95
CA GLY A 235 20.02 -9.58 -25.49
C GLY A 235 20.89 -10.80 -25.18
N GLN A 236 20.43 -11.73 -24.34
CA GLN A 236 21.18 -12.93 -24.01
C GLN A 236 21.06 -13.97 -25.11
N PRO A 237 22.12 -14.77 -25.37
CA PRO A 237 22.10 -15.81 -26.41
C PRO A 237 20.98 -16.84 -26.21
N ASP A 238 20.72 -17.21 -24.93
CA ASP A 238 19.70 -18.16 -24.52
C ASP A 238 18.59 -17.44 -23.76
N ARG A 239 17.84 -16.64 -24.49
CA ARG A 239 16.80 -15.74 -23.97
C ARG A 239 15.61 -16.47 -23.33
N PRO A 240 14.86 -15.83 -22.41
CA PRO A 240 13.69 -16.45 -21.81
C PRO A 240 12.56 -16.67 -22.83
N THR A 241 11.75 -17.70 -22.60
CA THR A 241 10.47 -17.93 -23.29
C THR A 241 9.26 -17.48 -22.47
N ALA A 242 9.48 -17.21 -21.17
CA ALA A 242 8.50 -16.63 -20.28
C ALA A 242 9.19 -15.71 -19.26
N MET A 243 8.49 -14.68 -18.80
CA MET A 243 8.97 -13.74 -17.78
C MET A 243 7.92 -13.56 -16.68
N VAL A 244 8.34 -13.75 -15.41
CA VAL A 244 7.55 -13.42 -14.22
C VAL A 244 8.04 -12.08 -13.71
N CYS A 245 7.19 -11.06 -13.75
CA CYS A 245 7.56 -9.69 -13.36
C CYS A 245 7.09 -9.37 -11.93
N ALA A 246 7.93 -8.67 -11.18
CA ALA A 246 7.63 -8.36 -9.79
C ALA A 246 6.37 -7.48 -9.62
N THR A 247 6.04 -6.64 -10.62
CA THR A 247 4.84 -5.81 -10.62
C THR A 247 4.22 -5.73 -12.02
N ASP A 248 2.97 -5.32 -12.12
CA ASP A 248 2.31 -5.05 -13.41
C ASP A 248 2.95 -3.88 -14.15
N GLU A 249 3.44 -2.86 -13.44
CA GLU A 249 4.16 -1.75 -14.07
C GLU A 249 5.39 -2.26 -14.82
N MET A 250 6.18 -3.13 -14.19
CA MET A 250 7.32 -3.76 -14.85
C MET A 250 6.89 -4.65 -16.02
N ALA A 251 5.81 -5.44 -15.86
CA ALA A 251 5.28 -6.29 -16.91
C ALA A 251 4.81 -5.49 -18.14
N ILE A 252 4.21 -4.32 -17.95
CA ILE A 252 3.84 -3.40 -19.04
C ILE A 252 5.08 -2.92 -19.79
N GLY A 253 6.16 -2.58 -19.07
CA GLY A 253 7.45 -2.25 -19.66
C GLY A 253 8.06 -3.40 -20.48
N VAL A 254 7.97 -4.63 -19.96
CA VAL A 254 8.36 -5.85 -20.67
C VAL A 254 7.55 -6.00 -21.96
N LEU A 255 6.23 -5.87 -21.91
CA LEU A 255 5.37 -5.96 -23.11
C LEU A 255 5.71 -4.89 -24.15
N ARG A 256 6.08 -3.67 -23.71
CA ARG A 256 6.56 -2.62 -24.61
C ARG A 256 7.85 -3.04 -25.33
N ALA A 257 8.85 -3.53 -24.60
CA ALA A 257 10.12 -3.99 -25.17
C ALA A 257 9.92 -5.14 -26.16
N LEU A 258 9.09 -6.12 -25.81
CA LEU A 258 8.78 -7.26 -26.71
C LEU A 258 8.15 -6.80 -28.00
N ARG A 259 7.23 -5.83 -27.96
CA ARG A 259 6.61 -5.29 -29.18
C ARG A 259 7.61 -4.59 -30.10
N GLU A 260 8.59 -3.90 -29.53
CA GLU A 260 9.61 -3.19 -30.30
C GLU A 260 10.68 -4.14 -30.90
N VAL A 261 11.03 -5.21 -30.19
CA VAL A 261 12.14 -6.12 -30.60
C VAL A 261 11.68 -7.26 -31.50
N ASP A 262 10.52 -7.88 -31.24
CA ASP A 262 10.08 -9.09 -31.97
C ASP A 262 8.61 -9.10 -32.37
N GLY A 263 7.96 -7.93 -32.40
CA GLY A 263 6.55 -7.82 -32.77
C GLY A 263 5.59 -8.31 -31.66
N GLY A 264 6.10 -8.61 -30.47
CA GLY A 264 5.27 -8.85 -29.27
C GLY A 264 4.68 -10.25 -29.14
N GLN A 265 5.18 -11.26 -29.85
CA GLN A 265 4.45 -12.54 -29.99
C GLN A 265 5.11 -13.78 -29.38
N SER A 266 6.38 -13.75 -29.01
CA SER A 266 7.13 -14.97 -28.71
C SER A 266 7.32 -15.30 -27.22
N ILE A 267 7.07 -14.39 -26.30
CA ILE A 267 7.39 -14.56 -24.88
C ILE A 267 6.15 -14.35 -24.02
N SER A 268 5.90 -15.31 -23.13
CA SER A 268 4.85 -15.20 -22.12
C SER A 268 5.24 -14.24 -21.02
N VAL A 269 4.30 -13.41 -20.55
CA VAL A 269 4.52 -12.44 -19.47
C VAL A 269 3.42 -12.55 -18.43
N VAL A 270 3.81 -12.53 -17.16
CA VAL A 270 2.88 -12.38 -16.04
C VAL A 270 3.37 -11.29 -15.10
N GLY A 271 2.45 -10.44 -14.67
CA GLY A 271 2.68 -9.38 -13.69
C GLY A 271 2.16 -9.73 -12.30
N HIS A 272 2.07 -8.72 -11.45
CA HIS A 272 1.45 -8.78 -10.12
C HIS A 272 0.86 -7.40 -9.82
N ASP A 273 -0.29 -7.35 -9.19
CA ASP A 273 -1.09 -6.25 -8.64
C ASP A 273 -2.48 -6.10 -9.26
N ASP A 274 -2.75 -6.77 -10.41
CA ASP A 274 -4.00 -6.70 -11.17
C ASP A 274 -4.43 -5.26 -11.49
N LEU A 275 -3.48 -4.47 -12.01
CA LEU A 275 -3.75 -3.10 -12.42
C LEU A 275 -4.82 -3.06 -13.53
N PRO A 276 -5.84 -2.20 -13.42
CA PRO A 276 -6.88 -2.09 -14.45
C PRO A 276 -6.33 -1.85 -15.86
N ILE A 277 -5.23 -1.11 -15.98
CA ILE A 277 -4.56 -0.83 -17.26
C ILE A 277 -4.06 -2.11 -17.95
N GLY A 278 -3.74 -3.18 -17.19
CA GLY A 278 -3.29 -4.46 -17.73
C GLY A 278 -4.31 -5.13 -18.64
N ALA A 279 -5.61 -4.91 -18.41
CA ALA A 279 -6.67 -5.42 -19.28
C ALA A 279 -6.71 -4.74 -20.66
N PHE A 280 -6.11 -3.57 -20.79
CA PHE A 280 -6.09 -2.75 -22.01
C PHE A 280 -4.75 -2.80 -22.74
N THR A 281 -3.78 -3.59 -22.25
CA THR A 281 -2.53 -3.82 -22.98
C THR A 281 -2.78 -4.77 -24.16
N SER A 282 -1.84 -4.85 -25.10
CA SER A 282 -1.88 -5.80 -26.21
C SER A 282 -0.55 -6.58 -26.27
N PRO A 283 -0.59 -7.89 -25.92
CA PRO A 283 -1.72 -8.68 -25.40
C PRO A 283 -2.20 -8.19 -24.03
N ALA A 284 -3.46 -8.50 -23.64
CA ALA A 284 -3.98 -8.22 -22.31
C ALA A 284 -3.14 -8.96 -21.25
N LEU A 285 -2.65 -8.23 -20.23
CA LEU A 285 -1.68 -8.73 -19.27
C LEU A 285 -2.30 -9.73 -18.28
N SER A 286 -1.84 -10.98 -18.31
CA SER A 286 -2.03 -11.94 -17.23
C SER A 286 -1.26 -11.48 -16.01
N THR A 287 -1.85 -11.60 -14.82
CA THR A 287 -1.28 -11.05 -13.62
C THR A 287 -1.60 -11.90 -12.39
N MET A 288 -1.15 -11.48 -11.25
CA MET A 288 -1.48 -12.04 -9.96
C MET A 288 -2.06 -10.94 -9.08
N ARG A 289 -3.02 -11.29 -8.22
CA ARG A 289 -3.56 -10.34 -7.25
C ARG A 289 -3.70 -10.95 -5.86
N MET A 290 -3.60 -10.12 -4.87
CA MET A 290 -3.89 -10.49 -3.50
C MET A 290 -5.41 -10.68 -3.33
N THR A 291 -5.81 -11.79 -2.70
CA THR A 291 -7.20 -12.04 -2.31
C THR A 291 -7.54 -11.22 -1.05
N GLY A 292 -8.83 -11.05 -0.73
CA GLY A 292 -9.22 -10.40 0.55
C GLY A 292 -10.15 -9.19 0.41
N GLY A 293 -10.65 -8.90 -0.78
CA GLY A 293 -11.70 -7.89 -0.98
C GLY A 293 -11.20 -6.45 -0.89
N ASN A 294 -11.88 -5.58 -0.12
CA ASN A 294 -11.54 -4.16 -0.03
C ASN A 294 -10.39 -3.92 0.95
N LEU A 295 -9.15 -3.95 0.44
CA LEU A 295 -7.93 -3.73 1.22
C LEU A 295 -7.92 -2.39 1.97
N GLY A 296 -8.47 -1.34 1.38
CA GLY A 296 -8.55 -0.04 2.05
C GLY A 296 -9.34 -0.10 3.35
N ARG A 297 -10.46 -0.82 3.36
CA ARG A 297 -11.25 -1.05 4.58
C ARG A 297 -10.48 -1.89 5.60
N SER A 298 -9.76 -2.92 5.16
CA SER A 298 -8.93 -3.75 6.04
C SER A 298 -7.83 -2.92 6.69
N PHE A 299 -7.09 -2.10 5.94
CA PHE A 299 -6.09 -1.20 6.50
C PHE A 299 -6.68 -0.22 7.52
N ALA A 300 -7.81 0.40 7.21
CA ALA A 300 -8.48 1.31 8.16
C ALA A 300 -8.91 0.59 9.44
N SER A 301 -9.44 -0.63 9.32
CA SER A 301 -9.80 -1.45 10.47
C SER A 301 -8.59 -1.77 11.35
N LEU A 302 -7.47 -2.20 10.75
CA LEU A 302 -6.23 -2.44 11.50
C LEU A 302 -5.70 -1.18 12.16
N LEU A 303 -5.70 -0.04 11.46
CA LEU A 303 -5.29 1.25 12.02
C LEU A 303 -6.11 1.63 13.25
N LEU A 304 -7.44 1.49 13.19
CA LEU A 304 -8.33 1.80 14.31
C LEU A 304 -8.08 0.89 15.50
N ARG A 305 -7.88 -0.40 15.28
CA ARG A 305 -7.56 -1.40 16.31
C ARG A 305 -6.18 -1.15 16.92
N THR A 306 -5.20 -0.77 16.09
CA THR A 306 -3.86 -0.38 16.56
C THR A 306 -3.92 0.89 17.45
N ILE A 307 -4.69 1.90 17.03
CA ILE A 307 -4.93 3.11 17.85
C ILE A 307 -5.64 2.78 19.16
N ALA A 308 -6.49 1.75 19.17
CA ALA A 308 -7.15 1.25 20.38
C ALA A 308 -6.22 0.45 21.30
N GLY A 309 -4.98 0.13 20.87
CA GLY A 309 -3.97 -0.58 21.65
C GLY A 309 -4.11 -2.10 21.61
N GLU A 310 -4.74 -2.66 20.58
CA GLU A 310 -4.74 -4.10 20.39
C GLU A 310 -3.32 -4.63 20.09
N PRO A 311 -2.97 -5.83 20.58
CA PRO A 311 -1.63 -6.38 20.41
C PRO A 311 -1.33 -6.68 18.92
N ALA A 312 -0.08 -6.42 18.52
CA ALA A 312 0.35 -6.51 17.11
C ALA A 312 0.15 -7.91 16.52
N GLU A 313 0.30 -8.95 17.33
CA GLU A 313 0.14 -10.36 16.92
C GLU A 313 -1.28 -10.68 16.43
N ALA A 314 -2.28 -9.95 16.94
CA ALA A 314 -3.69 -10.07 16.52
C ALA A 314 -4.03 -9.22 15.28
N LEU A 315 -3.06 -8.46 14.77
CA LEU A 315 -3.22 -7.46 13.70
C LEU A 315 -2.32 -7.77 12.49
N GLN A 316 -2.12 -9.06 12.21
CA GLN A 316 -1.28 -9.54 11.11
C GLN A 316 -2.15 -10.33 10.12
N GLU A 317 -2.23 -9.85 8.89
CA GLU A 317 -3.00 -10.49 7.84
C GLU A 317 -2.08 -10.87 6.67
N LEU A 318 -2.02 -12.17 6.35
CA LEU A 318 -1.33 -12.70 5.18
C LEU A 318 -2.37 -13.30 4.24
N HIS A 319 -2.54 -12.68 3.08
CA HIS A 319 -3.52 -13.07 2.08
C HIS A 319 -2.91 -13.94 0.99
N ALA A 320 -3.69 -14.89 0.48
CA ALA A 320 -3.29 -15.69 -0.66
C ALA A 320 -3.20 -14.82 -1.93
N ILE A 321 -2.37 -15.29 -2.88
CA ILE A 321 -2.25 -14.70 -4.22
C ILE A 321 -2.98 -15.61 -5.21
N GLU A 322 -3.86 -15.04 -6.01
CA GLU A 322 -4.53 -15.75 -7.12
C GLU A 322 -4.01 -15.27 -8.48
N PHE A 323 -4.03 -16.18 -9.44
CA PHE A 323 -3.65 -15.90 -10.82
C PHE A 323 -4.84 -15.39 -11.62
N VAL A 324 -4.67 -14.28 -12.32
CA VAL A 324 -5.66 -13.68 -13.22
C VAL A 324 -5.22 -13.95 -14.66
N ASP A 325 -5.87 -14.88 -15.31
CA ASP A 325 -5.54 -15.34 -16.65
C ASP A 325 -6.08 -14.37 -17.72
N ARG A 326 -5.20 -13.90 -18.59
CA ARG A 326 -5.49 -13.05 -19.76
C ARG A 326 -4.63 -13.53 -20.95
N ASP A 327 -4.38 -12.67 -21.94
CA ASP A 327 -3.79 -13.06 -23.22
C ASP A 327 -2.25 -13.12 -23.24
N SER A 328 -1.55 -12.57 -22.27
CA SER A 328 -0.08 -12.52 -22.24
C SER A 328 0.58 -13.81 -21.74
N HIS A 329 -0.21 -14.78 -21.26
CA HIS A 329 0.23 -16.10 -20.86
C HIS A 329 -0.03 -17.11 -22.01
N ARG A 330 1.01 -17.50 -22.73
CA ARG A 330 0.91 -18.36 -23.92
C ARG A 330 1.70 -19.65 -23.73
N LEU A 331 1.48 -20.61 -24.62
CA LEU A 331 2.36 -21.79 -24.73
C LEU A 331 3.72 -21.35 -25.32
N PRO A 332 4.82 -22.04 -24.94
CA PRO A 332 6.12 -21.75 -25.56
C PRO A 332 6.05 -21.96 -27.06
N PRO A 333 6.88 -21.25 -27.86
CA PRO A 333 7.02 -21.53 -29.27
C PRO A 333 7.42 -22.99 -29.45
N ILE A 334 6.75 -23.69 -30.36
CA ILE A 334 7.13 -25.07 -30.76
C ILE A 334 8.56 -24.99 -31.28
N ALA A 335 9.47 -25.74 -30.67
CA ALA A 335 10.84 -25.83 -31.16
C ALA A 335 10.77 -26.39 -32.60
N ALA A 336 11.26 -25.60 -33.57
CA ALA A 336 11.31 -25.98 -34.97
C ALA A 336 12.38 -27.06 -35.22
#